data_be61905f75dc275ce2b983e6596160cd
#
_entry.id   be61905f75dc275ce2b983e6596160cd
#
_cell.length_a   1.000
_cell.length_b   1.000
_cell.length_c   1.000
_cell.angle_alpha   90.00
_cell.angle_beta   90.00
_cell.angle_gamma   90.00
#
_symmetry.space_group_name_H-M   'P 1'
#
loop_
_entity.id
_entity.type
_entity.pdbx_description
1 polymer ?
#
loop_
_entity_poly.entity_id
_entity_poly.type
_entity_poly.pdbx_seq_one_letter_code
_entity_poly.pdbx_strand_id
1 'polypeptide(L)'
;LLCKQFKDSNPCFGFVCLAKFSLSFVSQQDNLPQHWDTRPATTSVRLYPIQSGSPEYDEVLSLFRATCPDKTIIKIERVQNTNLWNSFQIKKQEMEDRNDGMINERHLFHATSNTTIEHINNNGFNRNAEYGNGTYFAVNASYSAADEFSKPDGEGRKLMYLCRVLTGHFTKGERGMIEPPFRGGSEIWCYDSTTNDTDNPTEFVVFHDCQAYPQYLITFLRV
;
A
#
# COMPACT_ATOMS: atom_id res chain seq x y z
N LEU A 1 31.76 25.14 37.80
CA LEU A 1 32.73 26.14 38.29
C LEU A 1 33.20 26.99 37.10
N LEU A 2 33.09 28.36 37.29
CA LEU A 2 33.63 29.46 36.52
C LEU A 2 32.83 29.98 35.32
N CYS A 3 31.88 30.89 35.68
CA CYS A 3 31.55 32.06 34.90
C CYS A 3 32.79 32.92 34.65
N LYS A 4 33.01 33.41 33.45
CA LYS A 4 33.69 34.67 33.18
C LYS A 4 32.81 35.59 32.37
N GLN A 5 32.42 36.69 33.00
CA GLN A 5 31.79 37.85 32.39
C GLN A 5 32.76 38.56 31.46
N PHE A 6 32.24 38.98 30.29
CA PHE A 6 32.75 40.15 29.60
C PHE A 6 31.57 41.11 29.36
N LYS A 7 31.67 42.26 30.02
CA LYS A 7 30.96 43.49 29.69
C LYS A 7 31.73 44.13 28.55
N ASP A 8 30.99 44.61 27.52
CA ASP A 8 31.08 45.98 27.04
C ASP A 8 30.05 46.21 25.90
N SER A 9 29.16 47.05 26.20
CA SER A 9 28.50 48.22 25.56
C SER A 9 28.57 48.33 24.05
N ASN A 10 27.42 48.17 23.32
CA ASN A 10 26.74 49.24 22.58
C ASN A 10 25.39 48.79 21.99
N PRO A 11 24.36 49.63 21.95
CA PRO A 11 23.02 49.23 21.56
C PRO A 11 22.82 49.43 20.02
N CYS A 12 22.64 48.34 19.29
CA CYS A 12 22.00 48.40 17.98
C CYS A 12 20.61 47.81 18.11
N PHE A 13 19.59 48.65 17.95
CA PHE A 13 18.22 48.25 17.73
C PHE A 13 18.14 47.42 16.46
N GLY A 14 18.14 46.11 16.65
CA GLY A 14 17.77 45.17 15.57
C GLY A 14 16.33 44.78 15.77
N PHE A 15 15.45 45.26 14.89
CA PHE A 15 14.08 44.72 14.71
C PHE A 15 14.18 43.24 14.46
N VAL A 16 13.85 42.43 15.45
CA VAL A 16 13.57 41.00 15.27
C VAL A 16 12.23 40.94 14.55
N CYS A 17 12.29 40.77 13.25
CA CYS A 17 11.14 40.42 12.44
C CYS A 17 10.69 39.01 12.89
N LEU A 18 9.70 38.97 13.77
CA LEU A 18 8.95 37.75 14.06
C LEU A 18 8.22 37.35 12.78
N ALA A 19 8.90 36.58 11.92
CA ALA A 19 8.24 35.86 10.87
C ALA A 19 7.23 34.94 11.58
N LYS A 20 5.94 35.30 11.52
CA LYS A 20 4.85 34.43 11.86
C LYS A 20 4.95 33.24 10.91
N PHE A 21 5.56 32.15 11.35
CA PHE A 21 5.38 30.86 10.75
C PHE A 21 3.90 30.49 10.97
N SER A 22 3.07 30.85 10.00
CA SER A 22 1.74 30.29 9.88
C SER A 22 1.96 28.82 9.50
N LEU A 23 1.98 27.95 10.49
CA LEU A 23 1.77 26.52 10.28
C LEU A 23 0.32 26.40 9.75
N SER A 24 0.19 26.46 8.43
CA SER A 24 -1.02 25.97 7.81
C SER A 24 -1.08 24.48 8.14
N PHE A 25 -1.91 24.12 9.10
CA PHE A 25 -2.43 22.78 9.21
C PHE A 25 -3.17 22.50 7.88
N VAL A 26 -2.48 21.91 6.93
CA VAL A 26 -3.11 21.28 5.78
C VAL A 26 -4.00 20.21 6.38
N SER A 27 -5.30 20.39 6.32
CA SER A 27 -6.24 19.42 6.84
C SER A 27 -5.97 18.10 6.11
N GLN A 28 -5.78 17.01 6.84
CA GLN A 28 -5.55 15.65 6.29
C GLN A 28 -6.66 15.18 5.32
N GLN A 29 -7.70 15.98 5.12
CA GLN A 29 -8.80 15.73 4.20
C GLN A 29 -8.46 16.01 2.72
N ASP A 30 -7.40 16.77 2.42
CA ASP A 30 -7.12 17.25 1.06
C ASP A 30 -6.44 16.20 0.15
N ASN A 31 -6.01 15.05 0.69
CA ASN A 31 -5.30 14.00 -0.07
C ASN A 31 -6.11 12.71 -0.32
N LEU A 32 -7.41 12.72 -0.01
CA LEU A 32 -8.25 11.55 -0.28
C LEU A 32 -8.65 11.49 -1.76
N PRO A 33 -8.77 10.30 -2.37
CA PRO A 33 -9.24 10.17 -3.74
C PRO A 33 -10.63 10.80 -3.93
N GLN A 34 -10.80 11.59 -4.98
CA GLN A 34 -12.05 12.32 -5.26
C GLN A 34 -13.28 11.41 -5.46
N HIS A 35 -13.03 10.15 -5.88
CA HIS A 35 -14.09 9.17 -6.10
C HIS A 35 -14.51 8.42 -4.82
N TRP A 36 -13.90 8.75 -3.67
CA TRP A 36 -14.32 8.14 -2.42
C TRP A 36 -15.66 8.67 -1.95
N ASP A 37 -16.48 7.76 -1.45
CA ASP A 37 -17.75 8.13 -0.81
C ASP A 37 -17.53 8.90 0.47
N THR A 38 -18.45 9.85 0.74
CA THR A 38 -18.46 10.60 1.99
C THR A 38 -18.69 9.64 3.15
N ARG A 39 -17.86 9.70 4.17
CA ARG A 39 -17.92 8.82 5.32
C ARG A 39 -18.29 9.59 6.58
N PRO A 40 -19.00 8.95 7.54
CA PRO A 40 -19.18 9.51 8.87
C PRO A 40 -17.84 9.68 9.58
N ALA A 41 -17.67 10.76 10.33
CA ALA A 41 -16.44 11.08 11.07
C ALA A 41 -16.02 10.01 12.10
N THR A 42 -16.94 9.12 12.48
CA THR A 42 -16.74 8.11 13.53
C THR A 42 -16.15 6.79 13.04
N THR A 43 -16.01 6.57 11.72
CA THR A 43 -15.52 5.31 11.16
C THR A 43 -14.20 5.48 10.43
N SER A 44 -13.17 4.76 10.86
CA SER A 44 -11.85 4.75 10.20
C SER A 44 -11.83 3.91 8.93
N VAL A 45 -12.66 2.86 8.85
CA VAL A 45 -12.70 1.88 7.75
C VAL A 45 -14.12 1.66 7.26
N ARG A 46 -14.30 1.60 5.93
CA ARG A 46 -15.55 1.15 5.30
C ARG A 46 -15.31 0.43 3.99
N LEU A 47 -16.19 -0.54 3.73
CA LEU A 47 -16.34 -1.20 2.44
C LEU A 47 -17.56 -0.58 1.72
N TYR A 48 -17.34 -0.11 0.49
CA TYR A 48 -18.39 0.46 -0.36
C TYR A 48 -18.60 -0.46 -1.57
N PRO A 49 -19.79 -1.05 -1.73
CA PRO A 49 -20.09 -1.83 -2.94
C PRO A 49 -19.98 -0.95 -4.18
N ILE A 50 -19.25 -1.43 -5.19
CA ILE A 50 -19.11 -0.76 -6.47
C ILE A 50 -20.24 -1.25 -7.39
N GLN A 51 -20.94 -0.29 -7.99
CA GLN A 51 -22.05 -0.61 -8.89
C GLN A 51 -21.53 -1.30 -10.16
N SER A 52 -22.11 -2.44 -10.49
CA SER A 52 -21.82 -3.15 -11.73
C SER A 52 -22.11 -2.28 -12.96
N GLY A 53 -21.18 -2.26 -13.91
CA GLY A 53 -21.25 -1.43 -15.11
C GLY A 53 -20.80 0.03 -14.90
N SER A 54 -20.30 0.39 -13.71
CA SER A 54 -19.59 1.64 -13.53
C SER A 54 -18.17 1.55 -14.09
N PRO A 55 -17.56 2.68 -14.52
CA PRO A 55 -16.18 2.66 -15.03
C PRO A 55 -15.18 2.04 -14.03
N GLU A 56 -15.37 2.32 -12.74
CA GLU A 56 -14.53 1.75 -11.65
C GLU A 56 -14.70 0.22 -11.55
N TYR A 57 -15.94 -0.27 -11.64
CA TYR A 57 -16.22 -1.71 -11.63
C TYR A 57 -15.60 -2.40 -12.84
N ASP A 58 -15.75 -1.80 -14.03
CA ASP A 58 -15.26 -2.38 -15.29
C ASP A 58 -13.73 -2.41 -15.36
N GLU A 59 -13.05 -1.45 -14.76
CA GLU A 59 -11.58 -1.46 -14.60
C GLU A 59 -11.13 -2.66 -13.75
N VAL A 60 -11.70 -2.84 -12.57
CA VAL A 60 -11.37 -3.97 -11.68
C VAL A 60 -11.71 -5.30 -12.31
N LEU A 61 -12.89 -5.38 -12.96
CA LEU A 61 -13.34 -6.56 -13.69
C LEU A 61 -12.37 -6.94 -14.81
N SER A 62 -11.89 -5.96 -15.57
CA SER A 62 -10.94 -6.17 -16.66
C SER A 62 -9.63 -6.75 -16.16
N LEU A 63 -9.05 -6.19 -15.10
CA LEU A 63 -7.83 -6.68 -14.48
C LEU A 63 -8.00 -8.12 -13.96
N PHE A 64 -9.10 -8.41 -13.31
CA PHE A 64 -9.40 -9.75 -12.81
C PHE A 64 -9.58 -10.76 -13.94
N ARG A 65 -10.39 -10.42 -14.95
CA ARG A 65 -10.72 -11.31 -16.08
C ARG A 65 -9.55 -11.56 -17.01
N ALA A 66 -8.54 -10.71 -17.01
CA ALA A 66 -7.34 -10.93 -17.83
C ALA A 66 -6.71 -12.32 -17.61
N THR A 67 -6.83 -12.86 -16.37
CA THR A 67 -6.29 -14.19 -16.04
C THR A 67 -7.30 -15.13 -15.36
N CYS A 68 -8.52 -14.64 -15.07
CA CYS A 68 -9.63 -15.43 -14.51
C CYS A 68 -10.92 -15.24 -15.34
N PRO A 69 -10.92 -15.53 -16.66
CA PRO A 69 -12.07 -15.25 -17.52
C PRO A 69 -13.31 -16.07 -17.17
N ASP A 70 -13.12 -17.29 -16.65
CA ASP A 70 -14.18 -18.25 -16.37
C ASP A 70 -14.79 -18.11 -14.96
N LYS A 71 -14.23 -17.24 -14.12
CA LYS A 71 -14.73 -17.06 -12.75
C LYS A 71 -15.81 -15.99 -12.69
N THR A 72 -16.84 -16.25 -11.88
CA THR A 72 -17.95 -15.33 -11.68
C THR A 72 -17.69 -14.42 -10.47
N ILE A 73 -17.59 -13.11 -10.70
CA ILE A 73 -17.57 -12.12 -9.62
C ILE A 73 -18.96 -11.97 -9.04
N ILE A 74 -19.07 -12.05 -7.71
CA ILE A 74 -20.31 -11.82 -6.96
C ILE A 74 -20.43 -10.32 -6.64
N LYS A 75 -19.34 -9.73 -6.10
CA LYS A 75 -19.29 -8.32 -5.77
C LYS A 75 -17.85 -7.81 -5.76
N ILE A 76 -17.71 -6.50 -5.97
CA ILE A 76 -16.49 -5.74 -5.78
C ILE A 76 -16.82 -4.64 -4.76
N GLU A 77 -15.99 -4.51 -3.74
CA GLU A 77 -16.13 -3.51 -2.69
C GLU A 77 -14.87 -2.66 -2.60
N ARG A 78 -15.01 -1.33 -2.66
CA ARG A 78 -13.90 -0.42 -2.43
C ARG A 78 -13.62 -0.31 -0.93
N VAL A 79 -12.37 -0.52 -0.55
CA VAL A 79 -11.90 -0.32 0.83
C VAL A 79 -11.55 1.15 1.01
N GLN A 80 -12.18 1.82 1.95
CA GLN A 80 -11.84 3.19 2.32
C GLN A 80 -11.33 3.21 3.76
N ASN A 81 -10.00 3.30 3.91
CA ASN A 81 -9.31 3.46 5.19
C ASN A 81 -8.33 4.64 5.07
N THR A 82 -8.70 5.78 5.66
CA THR A 82 -7.91 7.02 5.57
C THR A 82 -6.53 6.87 6.19
N ASN A 83 -6.41 6.12 7.29
CA ASN A 83 -5.13 5.97 7.98
C ASN A 83 -4.15 5.16 7.12
N LEU A 84 -4.60 4.03 6.57
CA LEU A 84 -3.80 3.23 5.65
C LEU A 84 -3.47 4.00 4.38
N TRP A 85 -4.44 4.75 3.83
CA TRP A 85 -4.22 5.59 2.66
C TRP A 85 -3.15 6.65 2.90
N ASN A 86 -3.23 7.38 4.01
CA ASN A 86 -2.25 8.41 4.34
C ASN A 86 -0.84 7.80 4.54
N SER A 87 -0.73 6.67 5.24
CA SER A 87 0.54 5.96 5.41
C SER A 87 1.13 5.51 4.07
N PHE A 88 0.28 5.00 3.18
CA PHE A 88 0.66 4.63 1.81
C PHE A 88 1.14 5.84 1.01
N GLN A 89 0.45 7.01 1.08
CA GLN A 89 0.87 8.22 0.38
C GLN A 89 2.19 8.78 0.90
N ILE A 90 2.41 8.75 2.22
CA ILE A 90 3.68 9.17 2.83
C ILE A 90 4.82 8.26 2.34
N LYS A 91 4.59 6.93 2.32
CA LYS A 91 5.58 5.98 1.83
C LYS A 91 5.85 6.16 0.32
N LYS A 92 4.81 6.46 -0.44
CA LYS A 92 4.94 6.77 -1.86
C LYS A 92 5.84 7.98 -2.09
N GLN A 93 5.60 9.09 -1.37
CA GLN A 93 6.42 10.30 -1.48
C GLN A 93 7.87 10.03 -1.07
N GLU A 94 8.10 9.31 0.05
CA GLU A 94 9.45 8.93 0.47
C GLU A 94 10.19 8.14 -0.61
N MET A 95 9.51 7.19 -1.25
CA MET A 95 10.10 6.38 -2.33
C MET A 95 10.34 7.20 -3.59
N GLU A 96 9.44 8.12 -3.93
CA GLU A 96 9.60 9.04 -5.05
C GLU A 96 10.84 9.91 -4.90
N ASP A 97 10.99 10.54 -3.73
CA ASP A 97 12.14 11.40 -3.41
C ASP A 97 13.47 10.62 -3.44
N ARG A 98 13.47 9.38 -2.92
CA ARG A 98 14.66 8.52 -2.85
C ARG A 98 15.05 7.88 -4.18
N ASN A 99 14.10 7.68 -5.07
CA ASN A 99 14.25 6.92 -6.30
C ASN A 99 14.24 7.79 -7.56
N ASP A 100 14.55 9.09 -7.44
CA ASP A 100 14.54 10.03 -8.56
C ASP A 100 13.23 10.00 -9.37
N GLY A 101 12.09 9.91 -8.66
CA GLY A 101 10.76 9.85 -9.24
C GLY A 101 10.27 8.44 -9.61
N MET A 102 11.09 7.41 -9.45
CA MET A 102 10.71 6.04 -9.80
C MET A 102 9.96 5.35 -8.63
N ILE A 103 8.66 5.19 -8.74
CA ILE A 103 7.82 4.55 -7.71
C ILE A 103 7.47 3.12 -8.11
N ASN A 104 7.27 2.86 -9.41
CA ASN A 104 6.75 1.59 -9.93
C ASN A 104 5.52 1.10 -9.14
N GLU A 105 4.51 1.96 -9.02
CA GLU A 105 3.24 1.58 -8.42
C GLU A 105 2.50 0.63 -9.34
N ARG A 106 2.02 -0.50 -8.79
CA ARG A 106 1.37 -1.57 -9.53
C ARG A 106 0.04 -1.94 -8.90
N HIS A 107 -0.92 -2.36 -9.73
CA HIS A 107 -2.08 -3.11 -9.29
C HIS A 107 -1.73 -4.59 -9.21
N LEU A 108 -1.76 -5.16 -8.01
CA LEU A 108 -1.40 -6.55 -7.75
C LEU A 108 -2.48 -7.24 -6.91
N PHE A 109 -2.56 -8.56 -7.03
CA PHE A 109 -3.56 -9.36 -6.33
C PHE A 109 -2.99 -9.99 -5.07
N HIS A 110 -3.82 -10.06 -4.02
CA HIS A 110 -3.49 -10.77 -2.78
C HIS A 110 -4.66 -11.63 -2.35
N ALA A 111 -4.42 -12.94 -2.25
CA ALA A 111 -5.42 -13.90 -1.77
C ALA A 111 -5.64 -13.71 -0.27
N THR A 112 -6.87 -13.96 0.18
CA THR A 112 -7.22 -13.83 1.59
C THR A 112 -8.31 -14.83 1.97
N SER A 113 -8.48 -15.02 3.28
CA SER A 113 -9.57 -15.79 3.87
C SER A 113 -10.58 -14.88 4.55
N ASN A 114 -11.79 -15.38 4.80
CA ASN A 114 -12.81 -14.64 5.54
C ASN A 114 -12.34 -14.19 6.93
N THR A 115 -11.44 -14.94 7.57
CA THR A 115 -10.97 -14.66 8.93
C THR A 115 -9.98 -13.49 9.00
N THR A 116 -9.33 -13.12 7.88
CA THR A 116 -8.30 -12.08 7.85
C THR A 116 -8.80 -10.75 7.29
N ILE A 117 -10.02 -10.68 6.73
CA ILE A 117 -10.56 -9.49 6.08
C ILE A 117 -10.60 -8.28 7.02
N GLU A 118 -11.18 -8.44 8.22
CA GLU A 118 -11.28 -7.35 9.18
C GLU A 118 -9.90 -6.83 9.59
N HIS A 119 -8.94 -7.76 9.75
CA HIS A 119 -7.58 -7.38 10.06
C HIS A 119 -6.95 -6.55 8.94
N ILE A 120 -7.01 -7.03 7.70
CA ILE A 120 -6.43 -6.33 6.54
C ILE A 120 -7.11 -4.97 6.33
N ASN A 121 -8.44 -4.90 6.43
CA ASN A 121 -9.16 -3.65 6.24
C ASN A 121 -8.82 -2.58 7.29
N ASN A 122 -8.54 -2.99 8.53
CA ASN A 122 -8.23 -2.08 9.64
C ASN A 122 -6.74 -1.75 9.75
N ASN A 123 -5.87 -2.75 9.56
CA ASN A 123 -4.44 -2.67 9.89
C ASN A 123 -3.52 -2.76 8.66
N GLY A 124 -4.07 -3.09 7.48
CA GLY A 124 -3.28 -3.38 6.29
C GLY A 124 -2.70 -4.81 6.32
N PHE A 125 -1.70 -5.03 5.49
CA PHE A 125 -1.06 -6.33 5.34
C PHE A 125 0.05 -6.49 6.37
N ASN A 126 -0.03 -7.56 7.17
CA ASN A 126 1.06 -7.93 8.06
C ASN A 126 2.03 -8.86 7.35
N ARG A 127 3.32 -8.71 7.65
CA ARG A 127 4.33 -9.67 7.25
C ARG A 127 4.02 -11.02 7.88
N ASN A 128 3.92 -12.05 7.06
CA ASN A 128 3.62 -13.39 7.56
C ASN A 128 4.93 -14.11 7.89
N ALA A 129 5.12 -14.48 9.16
CA ALA A 129 6.30 -15.22 9.62
C ALA A 129 6.42 -16.63 9.03
N GLU A 130 5.36 -17.20 8.45
CA GLU A 130 5.36 -18.57 7.93
C GLU A 130 6.05 -18.74 6.56
N TYR A 131 6.10 -17.67 5.74
CA TYR A 131 6.60 -17.75 4.35
C TYR A 131 7.78 -16.82 4.04
N GLY A 132 8.47 -16.27 5.04
CA GLY A 132 9.49 -15.23 4.88
C GLY A 132 8.88 -13.86 5.17
N ASN A 133 9.69 -12.93 5.54
CA ASN A 133 9.36 -11.73 6.30
C ASN A 133 8.74 -10.59 5.48
N GLY A 134 8.10 -10.86 4.33
CA GLY A 134 7.41 -9.88 3.50
C GLY A 134 5.98 -10.28 3.15
N THR A 135 5.21 -9.36 2.58
CA THR A 135 3.87 -9.59 2.05
C THR A 135 3.95 -9.87 0.54
N TYR A 136 3.34 -10.97 0.10
CA TYR A 136 3.34 -11.45 -1.28
C TYR A 136 2.15 -10.91 -2.06
N PHE A 137 2.41 -10.47 -3.30
CA PHE A 137 1.40 -10.01 -4.23
C PHE A 137 1.64 -10.63 -5.61
N ALA A 138 0.57 -11.07 -6.25
CA ALA A 138 0.62 -11.67 -7.59
C ALA A 138 0.26 -10.65 -8.68
N VAL A 139 0.95 -10.73 -9.80
CA VAL A 139 0.60 -9.95 -11.00
C VAL A 139 -0.71 -10.48 -11.60
N ASN A 140 -0.91 -11.79 -11.57
CA ASN A 140 -2.05 -12.48 -12.15
C ASN A 140 -3.07 -12.89 -11.09
N ALA A 141 -4.35 -12.53 -11.29
CA ALA A 141 -5.45 -12.94 -10.43
C ALA A 141 -5.57 -14.47 -10.31
N SER A 142 -5.26 -15.21 -11.38
CA SER A 142 -5.33 -16.68 -11.42
C SER A 142 -4.44 -17.35 -10.37
N TYR A 143 -3.26 -16.79 -10.10
CA TYR A 143 -2.40 -17.29 -9.05
C TYR A 143 -3.06 -17.14 -7.66
N SER A 144 -3.51 -15.94 -7.34
CA SER A 144 -4.22 -15.67 -6.08
C SER A 144 -5.57 -16.42 -5.97
N ALA A 145 -6.18 -16.82 -7.10
CA ALA A 145 -7.42 -17.55 -7.12
C ALA A 145 -7.26 -19.07 -6.86
N ALA A 146 -6.04 -19.61 -6.78
CA ALA A 146 -5.83 -21.01 -6.45
C ALA A 146 -6.37 -21.34 -5.05
N ASP A 147 -6.88 -22.57 -4.86
CA ASP A 147 -7.48 -22.99 -3.58
C ASP A 147 -6.48 -23.02 -2.41
N GLU A 148 -5.19 -23.10 -2.74
CA GLU A 148 -4.08 -23.03 -1.79
C GLU A 148 -4.02 -21.67 -1.08
N PHE A 149 -4.25 -20.59 -1.83
CA PHE A 149 -4.12 -19.21 -1.32
C PHE A 149 -5.48 -18.61 -0.94
N SER A 150 -6.52 -18.85 -1.73
CA SER A 150 -7.88 -18.38 -1.47
C SER A 150 -8.79 -19.58 -1.24
N LYS A 151 -8.97 -19.95 0.04
CA LYS A 151 -9.85 -21.08 0.42
C LYS A 151 -11.31 -20.69 0.22
N PRO A 152 -12.12 -21.52 -0.48
CA PRO A 152 -13.55 -21.27 -0.60
C PRO A 152 -14.24 -21.42 0.76
N ASP A 153 -15.28 -20.63 0.99
CA ASP A 153 -16.18 -20.81 2.11
C ASP A 153 -17.20 -21.94 1.85
N GLY A 154 -18.15 -22.15 2.79
CA GLY A 154 -19.19 -23.18 2.68
C GLY A 154 -20.13 -23.02 1.47
N GLU A 155 -20.16 -21.85 0.84
CA GLU A 155 -20.95 -21.55 -0.36
C GLU A 155 -20.10 -21.50 -1.64
N GLY A 156 -18.82 -21.87 -1.55
CA GLY A 156 -17.88 -21.83 -2.68
C GLY A 156 -17.37 -20.43 -3.02
N ARG A 157 -17.63 -19.43 -2.17
CA ARG A 157 -17.14 -18.05 -2.36
C ARG A 157 -15.68 -17.94 -1.94
N LYS A 158 -14.92 -17.21 -2.72
CA LYS A 158 -13.51 -16.92 -2.51
C LYS A 158 -13.29 -15.41 -2.48
N LEU A 159 -12.21 -15.00 -1.85
CA LEU A 159 -11.90 -13.60 -1.62
C LEU A 159 -10.47 -13.29 -2.04
N MET A 160 -10.28 -12.15 -2.68
CA MET A 160 -8.96 -11.56 -2.92
C MET A 160 -9.04 -10.04 -2.92
N TYR A 161 -7.93 -9.41 -2.61
CA TYR A 161 -7.75 -7.98 -2.80
C TYR A 161 -7.10 -7.68 -4.13
N LEU A 162 -7.54 -6.61 -4.78
CA LEU A 162 -6.75 -5.86 -5.73
C LEU A 162 -6.13 -4.69 -4.99
N CYS A 163 -4.80 -4.64 -4.96
CA CYS A 163 -4.02 -3.73 -4.14
C CYS A 163 -3.25 -2.74 -5.00
N ARG A 164 -3.04 -1.53 -4.48
CA ARG A 164 -1.98 -0.65 -4.97
C ARG A 164 -0.70 -0.97 -4.21
N VAL A 165 0.36 -1.29 -4.93
CA VAL A 165 1.63 -1.74 -4.34
C VAL A 165 2.78 -0.92 -4.90
N LEU A 166 3.59 -0.35 -4.01
CA LEU A 166 4.80 0.39 -4.35
C LEU A 166 5.97 -0.60 -4.48
N THR A 167 6.28 -1.01 -5.70
CA THR A 167 7.35 -1.98 -5.93
C THR A 167 8.72 -1.32 -6.10
N GLY A 168 8.78 -0.04 -6.49
CA GLY A 168 10.01 0.74 -6.61
C GLY A 168 11.10 0.07 -7.46
N HIS A 169 12.33 0.15 -6.99
CA HIS A 169 13.44 -0.67 -7.51
C HIS A 169 13.37 -2.06 -6.90
N PHE A 170 13.27 -3.07 -7.71
CA PHE A 170 13.17 -4.45 -7.27
C PHE A 170 14.35 -5.30 -7.76
N THR A 171 14.57 -6.41 -7.07
CA THR A 171 15.57 -7.43 -7.42
C THR A 171 15.01 -8.83 -7.21
N LYS A 172 15.77 -9.84 -7.61
CA LYS A 172 15.39 -11.24 -7.38
C LYS A 172 15.37 -11.55 -5.89
N GLY A 173 14.25 -12.13 -5.42
CA GLY A 173 14.09 -12.58 -4.05
C GLY A 173 14.73 -13.96 -3.81
N GLU A 174 15.13 -14.19 -2.57
CA GLU A 174 15.59 -15.49 -2.09
C GLU A 174 14.77 -15.91 -0.86
N ARG A 175 14.63 -17.23 -0.70
CA ARG A 175 13.86 -17.78 0.42
C ARG A 175 14.48 -17.37 1.76
N GLY A 176 13.66 -16.87 2.68
CA GLY A 176 14.10 -16.49 4.01
C GLY A 176 14.64 -15.06 4.14
N MET A 177 14.60 -14.26 3.06
CA MET A 177 14.92 -12.84 3.16
C MET A 177 14.01 -12.14 4.17
N ILE A 178 14.61 -11.32 5.04
CA ILE A 178 13.90 -10.48 6.00
C ILE A 178 13.78 -9.03 5.54
N GLU A 179 14.60 -8.64 4.59
CA GLU A 179 14.65 -7.34 3.94
C GLU A 179 15.29 -7.47 2.55
N PRO A 180 15.04 -6.56 1.62
CA PRO A 180 15.73 -6.57 0.34
C PRO A 180 17.21 -6.25 0.52
N PRO A 181 18.09 -6.79 -0.35
CA PRO A 181 19.51 -6.48 -0.31
C PRO A 181 19.78 -5.02 -0.70
N PHE A 182 20.99 -4.54 -0.40
CA PHE A 182 21.46 -3.24 -0.87
C PHE A 182 21.51 -3.20 -2.40
N ARG A 183 21.18 -2.02 -2.96
CA ARG A 183 21.34 -1.77 -4.40
C ARG A 183 22.82 -1.81 -4.76
N GLY A 184 23.13 -2.29 -5.94
CA GLY A 184 24.50 -2.38 -6.41
C GLY A 184 25.27 -1.06 -6.27
N GLY A 185 26.36 -1.07 -5.48
CA GLY A 185 27.20 0.08 -5.20
C GLY A 185 26.71 1.03 -4.10
N SER A 186 25.60 0.76 -3.44
CA SER A 186 25.11 1.50 -2.29
C SER A 186 25.35 0.71 -0.99
N GLU A 187 25.79 1.40 0.05
CA GLU A 187 25.82 0.88 1.44
C GLU A 187 24.67 1.42 2.29
N ILE A 188 23.79 2.24 1.70
CA ILE A 188 22.73 2.95 2.41
C ILE A 188 21.36 2.52 1.90
N TRP A 189 21.21 2.35 0.57
CA TRP A 189 19.92 2.12 -0.05
C TRP A 189 19.72 0.66 -0.46
N CYS A 190 18.71 0.04 0.14
CA CYS A 190 18.21 -1.27 -0.29
C CYS A 190 17.30 -1.15 -1.51
N TYR A 191 17.06 -2.26 -2.18
CA TYR A 191 15.93 -2.38 -3.09
C TYR A 191 14.61 -2.18 -2.33
N ASP A 192 13.55 -1.80 -3.04
CA ASP A 192 12.25 -1.50 -2.42
C ASP A 192 11.38 -2.74 -2.26
N SER A 193 11.58 -3.72 -3.12
CA SER A 193 10.88 -5.00 -3.13
C SER A 193 11.71 -6.10 -3.78
N THR A 194 11.21 -7.32 -3.71
CA THR A 194 11.78 -8.45 -4.43
C THR A 194 10.73 -9.11 -5.32
N THR A 195 11.19 -9.86 -6.32
CA THR A 195 10.36 -10.60 -7.26
C THR A 195 10.95 -11.99 -7.52
N ASN A 196 10.12 -12.90 -8.03
CA ASN A 196 10.55 -14.22 -8.46
C ASN A 196 11.43 -14.20 -9.72
N ASP A 197 11.19 -13.25 -10.63
CA ASP A 197 11.93 -13.06 -11.88
C ASP A 197 12.02 -11.57 -12.21
N THR A 198 13.22 -11.05 -12.42
CA THR A 198 13.43 -9.62 -12.71
C THR A 198 13.06 -9.22 -14.12
N ASP A 199 13.13 -10.14 -15.08
CA ASP A 199 12.83 -9.89 -16.48
C ASP A 199 11.33 -10.05 -16.78
N ASN A 200 10.67 -11.01 -16.10
CA ASN A 200 9.25 -11.28 -16.26
C ASN A 200 8.57 -11.53 -14.89
N PRO A 201 8.40 -10.49 -14.07
CA PRO A 201 7.85 -10.62 -12.73
C PRO A 201 6.42 -11.14 -12.73
N THR A 202 6.14 -12.20 -11.97
CA THR A 202 4.78 -12.70 -11.72
C THR A 202 4.35 -12.57 -10.26
N GLU A 203 5.32 -12.32 -9.36
CA GLU A 203 5.11 -12.12 -7.94
C GLU A 203 6.02 -11.00 -7.45
N PHE A 204 5.52 -10.21 -6.49
CA PHE A 204 6.30 -9.21 -5.76
C PHE A 204 6.15 -9.43 -4.26
N VAL A 205 7.24 -9.20 -3.54
CA VAL A 205 7.27 -9.22 -2.08
C VAL A 205 7.69 -7.85 -1.57
N VAL A 206 6.85 -7.23 -0.75
CA VAL A 206 7.16 -5.96 -0.08
C VAL A 206 7.43 -6.19 1.40
N PHE A 207 8.31 -5.37 1.98
CA PHE A 207 8.83 -5.56 3.34
C PHE A 207 8.40 -4.47 4.33
N HIS A 208 7.60 -3.49 3.88
CA HIS A 208 7.02 -2.46 4.73
C HIS A 208 5.50 -2.45 4.57
N ASP A 209 4.78 -2.43 5.69
CA ASP A 209 3.31 -2.54 5.71
C ASP A 209 2.63 -1.40 4.95
N CYS A 210 3.24 -0.20 4.92
CA CYS A 210 2.71 0.95 4.16
C CYS A 210 3.07 0.95 2.67
N GLN A 211 3.78 -0.04 2.13
CA GLN A 211 4.01 -0.17 0.68
C GLN A 211 2.79 -0.72 -0.09
N ALA A 212 1.78 -1.23 0.61
CA ALA A 212 0.59 -1.77 -0.03
C ALA A 212 -0.69 -1.19 0.58
N TYR A 213 -1.64 -0.84 -0.29
CA TYR A 213 -2.97 -0.40 0.09
C TYR A 213 -4.01 -1.38 -0.47
N PRO A 214 -4.88 -2.01 0.37
CA PRO A 214 -5.96 -2.87 -0.08
C PRO A 214 -7.07 -2.02 -0.70
N GLN A 215 -7.05 -1.85 -2.04
CA GLN A 215 -7.94 -0.91 -2.71
C GLN A 215 -9.34 -1.48 -2.93
N TYR A 216 -9.43 -2.73 -3.42
CA TYR A 216 -10.70 -3.41 -3.66
C TYR A 216 -10.69 -4.81 -3.09
N LEU A 217 -11.81 -5.20 -2.47
CA LEU A 217 -12.10 -6.58 -2.07
C LEU A 217 -13.03 -7.20 -3.13
N ILE A 218 -12.57 -8.27 -3.76
CA ILE A 218 -13.29 -9.01 -4.81
C ILE A 218 -13.80 -10.30 -4.19
N THR A 219 -15.13 -10.52 -4.25
CA THR A 219 -15.76 -11.79 -3.92
C THR A 219 -16.17 -12.49 -5.22
N PHE A 220 -15.76 -13.74 -5.39
CA PHE A 220 -16.02 -14.50 -6.61
C PHE A 220 -16.28 -15.97 -6.30
N LEU A 221 -16.89 -16.69 -7.25
CA LEU A 221 -17.16 -18.13 -7.12
C LEU A 221 -15.95 -18.95 -7.53
N ARG A 222 -15.81 -20.10 -6.87
CA ARG A 222 -14.76 -21.08 -7.14
C ARG A 222 -14.81 -21.61 -8.57
N VAL A 223 -16.01 -21.87 -9.11
CA VAL A 223 -16.40 -22.66 -10.31
C VAL A 223 -15.32 -23.37 -10.99
#